data_c45fdbb3ea71d550090bfdd79bcdb330
#
_entry.id   c45fdbb3ea71d550090bfdd79bcdb330
#
_cell.length_a   1.000
_cell.length_b   1.000
_cell.length_c   1.000
_cell.angle_alpha   90.00
_cell.angle_beta   90.00
_cell.angle_gamma   90.00
#
_symmetry.space_group_name_H-M   'P 1'
#
loop_
_entity.id
_entity.type
_entity.pdbx_description
1 polymer ?
#
loop_
_entity_poly.entity_id
_entity_poly.type
_entity_poly.pdbx_seq_one_letter_code
_entity_poly.pdbx_strand_id
1 'polypeptide(L)'
;YSIGDKNFVPDEIEEPKDETAITPIDSVATEIDVRTKDTTKLKVEQKEPLQLLSEEELDTLHWAKRNIKRFIFYQEFYEKTKIKEVQVALDSLNHSNNRINRWTYQKGQVFERIRDKPTAFANYMMGKVPFFLFFFTPVFAIFFWLIYSKKNYSYIEHMIFIFHIFSFLFIGLFIALIPDLLIGEEILMGILFTIIGPIYFYKALRNFYKQRRFVTILKFVFLNIVFGIGASVAAVIFFVITAAVY
;
A
#
# COMPACT_ATOMS: atom_id res chain seq x y z
N TYR A 1 35.90 48.94 -24.06
CA TYR A 1 36.17 48.17 -25.27
C TYR A 1 35.06 47.14 -25.38
N SER A 2 34.00 47.38 -26.07
CA SER A 2 33.73 47.32 -27.53
C SER A 2 33.42 45.90 -27.98
N ILE A 3 32.16 45.66 -28.17
CA ILE A 3 31.42 45.26 -29.38
C ILE A 3 31.42 43.80 -29.74
N GLY A 4 30.22 43.33 -29.98
CA GLY A 4 29.93 42.11 -30.74
C GLY A 4 28.47 41.67 -30.69
N ASP A 5 27.57 42.49 -31.26
CA ASP A 5 26.26 42.06 -31.73
C ASP A 5 26.38 40.89 -32.69
N LYS A 6 25.59 39.84 -32.47
CA LYS A 6 25.17 38.95 -33.56
C LYS A 6 23.69 38.65 -33.40
N ASN A 7 22.95 39.27 -34.30
CA ASN A 7 21.56 39.02 -34.64
C ASN A 7 21.25 37.51 -34.80
N PHE A 8 20.27 37.04 -34.09
CA PHE A 8 19.63 35.76 -34.34
C PHE A 8 18.34 36.03 -35.11
N VAL A 9 18.30 35.56 -36.35
CA VAL A 9 17.12 35.58 -37.24
C VAL A 9 16.40 34.22 -37.00
N PRO A 10 15.10 34.21 -36.75
CA PRO A 10 14.35 32.95 -36.71
C PRO A 10 13.97 32.53 -38.13
N ASP A 11 14.27 31.28 -38.47
CA ASP A 11 13.86 30.66 -39.74
C ASP A 11 12.34 30.43 -39.75
N GLU A 12 11.79 30.67 -40.95
CA GLU A 12 10.40 30.59 -41.34
C GLU A 12 9.81 29.19 -41.20
N ILE A 13 8.56 29.19 -40.77
CA ILE A 13 7.66 28.03 -40.75
C ILE A 13 7.13 27.82 -42.16
N GLU A 14 7.50 26.75 -42.82
CA GLU A 14 6.82 26.28 -44.05
C GLU A 14 5.60 25.45 -43.70
N GLU A 15 4.42 25.93 -44.10
CA GLU A 15 3.17 25.18 -44.20
C GLU A 15 3.20 24.21 -45.39
N PRO A 16 2.73 22.97 -45.30
CA PRO A 16 2.39 22.20 -46.47
C PRO A 16 0.91 22.38 -46.84
N LYS A 17 0.71 22.74 -48.07
CA LYS A 17 -0.55 22.93 -48.78
C LYS A 17 -1.36 21.64 -48.90
N ASP A 18 -2.69 21.82 -48.76
CA ASP A 18 -3.75 20.95 -49.26
C ASP A 18 -3.53 20.47 -50.69
N GLU A 19 -3.79 19.19 -50.92
CA GLU A 19 -4.50 18.76 -52.10
C GLU A 19 -5.28 17.45 -51.89
N THR A 20 -6.57 17.60 -52.01
CA THR A 20 -7.62 16.59 -52.12
C THR A 20 -7.44 15.62 -53.28
N ALA A 21 -7.65 14.35 -53.06
CA ALA A 21 -8.32 13.49 -54.06
C ALA A 21 -8.94 12.23 -53.38
N ILE A 22 -10.23 12.21 -53.42
CA ILE A 22 -11.11 11.03 -53.17
C ILE A 22 -11.11 10.16 -54.40
N THR A 23 -10.94 8.86 -54.26
CA THR A 23 -11.74 7.83 -55.00
C THR A 23 -11.53 6.43 -54.42
N PRO A 24 -12.49 5.54 -54.60
CA PRO A 24 -12.72 4.41 -53.73
C PRO A 24 -12.49 3.04 -54.41
N ILE A 25 -12.51 1.98 -53.54
CA ILE A 25 -12.97 0.59 -53.78
C ILE A 25 -12.12 -0.30 -54.70
N ASP A 26 -11.70 -1.39 -54.24
CA ASP A 26 -12.17 -2.77 -54.33
C ASP A 26 -11.06 -3.79 -54.07
N SER A 27 -11.45 -4.73 -53.20
CA SER A 27 -11.14 -6.15 -53.26
C SER A 27 -9.89 -6.65 -54.01
N VAL A 28 -8.95 -7.24 -53.31
CA VAL A 28 -8.36 -8.53 -53.71
C VAL A 28 -7.93 -9.28 -52.44
N ALA A 29 -8.61 -10.39 -52.21
CA ALA A 29 -8.14 -11.47 -51.36
C ALA A 29 -6.91 -12.12 -52.03
N THR A 30 -5.84 -12.29 -51.32
CA THR A 30 -4.82 -13.26 -51.69
C THR A 30 -4.26 -13.87 -50.37
N GLU A 31 -4.48 -15.19 -50.31
CA GLU A 31 -3.86 -16.09 -49.37
C GLU A 31 -2.34 -15.92 -49.34
N ILE A 32 -1.77 -15.81 -48.14
CA ILE A 32 -0.43 -16.34 -47.88
C ILE A 32 -0.50 -17.12 -46.56
N ASP A 33 -0.54 -18.42 -46.71
CA ASP A 33 -0.22 -19.41 -45.71
C ASP A 33 1.28 -19.38 -45.45
N VAL A 34 1.68 -19.01 -44.21
CA VAL A 34 2.99 -19.37 -43.64
C VAL A 34 2.87 -19.61 -42.14
N ARG A 35 2.76 -20.85 -41.85
CA ARG A 35 3.22 -21.62 -40.69
C ARG A 35 4.29 -20.88 -39.88
N THR A 36 3.98 -20.44 -38.68
CA THR A 36 4.92 -20.52 -37.54
C THR A 36 4.14 -20.68 -36.23
N LYS A 37 4.32 -21.83 -35.63
CA LYS A 37 3.96 -22.13 -34.27
C LYS A 37 4.81 -21.25 -33.34
N ASP A 38 4.19 -20.41 -32.57
CA ASP A 38 4.54 -20.20 -31.15
C ASP A 38 3.40 -19.41 -30.49
N THR A 39 2.57 -20.17 -29.85
CA THR A 39 1.43 -19.70 -29.10
C THR A 39 1.88 -19.16 -27.75
N THR A 40 2.28 -17.91 -27.68
CA THR A 40 2.14 -17.16 -26.46
C THR A 40 0.76 -16.52 -26.48
N LYS A 41 -0.21 -17.20 -25.88
CA LYS A 41 -1.53 -16.67 -25.61
C LYS A 41 -1.38 -15.46 -24.70
N LEU A 42 -1.19 -14.28 -25.25
CA LEU A 42 -1.57 -13.03 -24.60
C LEU A 42 -3.07 -13.13 -24.39
N LYS A 43 -3.44 -13.48 -23.17
CA LYS A 43 -4.80 -13.39 -22.68
C LYS A 43 -5.13 -11.89 -22.68
N VAL A 44 -5.65 -11.40 -23.79
CA VAL A 44 -6.35 -10.12 -23.83
C VAL A 44 -7.55 -10.34 -22.92
N GLU A 45 -7.43 -9.88 -21.69
CA GLU A 45 -8.51 -9.80 -20.74
C GLU A 45 -9.53 -8.83 -21.34
N GLN A 46 -10.52 -9.37 -22.02
CA GLN A 46 -11.70 -8.62 -22.43
C GLN A 46 -12.33 -8.09 -21.16
N LYS A 47 -12.04 -6.82 -20.82
CA LYS A 47 -12.75 -6.11 -19.77
C LYS A 47 -14.22 -6.10 -20.15
N GLU A 48 -15.01 -6.87 -19.43
CA GLU A 48 -16.47 -6.89 -19.60
C GLU A 48 -17.02 -5.45 -19.58
N PRO A 49 -18.09 -5.16 -20.36
CA PRO A 49 -18.72 -3.86 -20.33
C PRO A 49 -19.18 -3.56 -18.90
N LEU A 50 -18.95 -2.34 -18.44
CA LEU A 50 -19.34 -1.88 -17.12
C LEU A 50 -20.85 -2.11 -16.97
N GLN A 51 -21.26 -3.07 -16.15
CA GLN A 51 -22.67 -3.22 -15.81
C GLN A 51 -23.04 -2.01 -14.94
N LEU A 52 -23.84 -1.10 -15.50
CA LEU A 52 -24.36 0.05 -14.77
C LEU A 52 -25.22 -0.48 -13.62
N LEU A 53 -24.70 -0.38 -12.41
CA LEU A 53 -25.37 -0.82 -11.20
C LEU A 53 -26.27 0.32 -10.70
N SER A 54 -27.57 0.10 -10.70
CA SER A 54 -28.55 1.09 -10.24
C SER A 54 -28.54 1.20 -8.70
N GLU A 55 -28.88 2.39 -8.16
CA GLU A 55 -29.05 2.54 -6.70
C GLU A 55 -30.13 1.62 -6.14
N GLU A 56 -31.20 1.36 -6.90
CA GLU A 56 -32.27 0.46 -6.51
C GLU A 56 -31.80 -0.98 -6.32
N GLU A 57 -30.92 -1.47 -7.21
CA GLU A 57 -30.30 -2.80 -7.07
C GLU A 57 -29.38 -2.87 -5.85
N LEU A 58 -28.67 -1.79 -5.56
CA LEU A 58 -27.83 -1.72 -4.36
C LEU A 58 -28.66 -1.75 -3.08
N ASP A 59 -29.81 -1.10 -3.06
CA ASP A 59 -30.66 -1.00 -1.87
C ASP A 59 -31.35 -2.33 -1.51
N THR A 60 -31.50 -3.27 -2.45
CA THR A 60 -31.98 -4.62 -2.18
C THR A 60 -30.99 -5.48 -1.38
N LEU A 61 -29.71 -5.07 -1.31
CA LEU A 61 -28.65 -5.85 -0.69
C LEU A 61 -28.50 -5.52 0.81
N HIS A 62 -28.10 -6.54 1.60
CA HIS A 62 -27.64 -6.33 2.98
C HIS A 62 -26.52 -5.30 3.04
N TRP A 63 -26.52 -4.42 4.05
CA TRP A 63 -25.66 -3.23 4.11
C TRP A 63 -24.17 -3.50 3.84
N ALA A 64 -23.63 -4.60 4.33
CA ALA A 64 -22.21 -4.94 4.11
C ALA A 64 -21.94 -5.25 2.63
N LYS A 65 -22.76 -6.09 2.00
CA LYS A 65 -22.67 -6.42 0.57
C LYS A 65 -22.89 -5.20 -0.31
N ARG A 66 -23.86 -4.34 0.06
CA ARG A 66 -24.15 -3.09 -0.63
C ARG A 66 -22.92 -2.18 -0.68
N ASN A 67 -22.29 -1.92 0.46
CA ASN A 67 -21.12 -1.03 0.52
C ASN A 67 -19.91 -1.58 -0.22
N ILE A 68 -19.66 -2.88 -0.16
CA ILE A 68 -18.59 -3.54 -0.89
C ILE A 68 -18.82 -3.45 -2.41
N LYS A 69 -20.04 -3.81 -2.88
CA LYS A 69 -20.40 -3.72 -4.31
C LYS A 69 -20.31 -2.28 -4.82
N ARG A 70 -20.81 -1.31 -4.04
CA ARG A 70 -20.72 0.12 -4.37
C ARG A 70 -19.27 0.57 -4.52
N PHE A 71 -18.39 0.16 -3.60
CA PHE A 71 -16.98 0.51 -3.65
C PHE A 71 -16.29 -0.08 -4.89
N ILE A 72 -16.50 -1.38 -5.17
CA ILE A 72 -15.93 -2.04 -6.36
C ILE A 72 -16.43 -1.37 -7.64
N PHE A 73 -17.73 -1.10 -7.72
CA PHE A 73 -18.34 -0.46 -8.88
C PHE A 73 -17.77 0.95 -9.12
N TYR A 74 -17.67 1.79 -8.07
CA TYR A 74 -17.12 3.13 -8.22
C TYR A 74 -15.63 3.13 -8.55
N GLN A 75 -14.89 2.16 -8.03
CA GLN A 75 -13.47 1.99 -8.39
C GLN A 75 -13.34 1.63 -9.88
N GLU A 76 -14.11 0.66 -10.36
CA GLU A 76 -14.08 0.24 -11.77
C GLU A 76 -14.55 1.37 -12.70
N PHE A 77 -15.59 2.11 -12.30
CA PHE A 77 -16.05 3.28 -13.04
C PHE A 77 -14.96 4.35 -13.14
N TYR A 78 -14.29 4.67 -12.02
CA TYR A 78 -13.18 5.62 -12.03
C TYR A 78 -12.00 5.13 -12.87
N GLU A 79 -11.67 3.83 -12.80
CA GLU A 79 -10.60 3.24 -13.62
C GLU A 79 -10.85 3.45 -15.11
N LYS A 80 -12.11 3.30 -15.56
CA LYS A 80 -12.49 3.43 -16.97
C LYS A 80 -12.64 4.89 -17.42
N THR A 81 -13.23 5.75 -16.59
CA THR A 81 -13.60 7.12 -16.99
C THR A 81 -12.60 8.18 -16.57
N LYS A 82 -11.81 7.91 -15.51
CA LYS A 82 -10.86 8.86 -14.89
C LYS A 82 -11.50 10.21 -14.50
N ILE A 83 -12.80 10.26 -14.26
CA ILE A 83 -13.52 11.46 -13.83
C ILE A 83 -13.12 11.79 -12.40
N LYS A 84 -12.40 12.90 -12.21
CA LYS A 84 -11.89 13.31 -10.87
C LYS A 84 -12.97 13.97 -10.02
N GLU A 85 -13.89 14.69 -10.65
CA GLU A 85 -14.92 15.41 -9.93
C GLU A 85 -16.05 14.47 -9.51
N VAL A 86 -16.24 14.35 -8.20
CA VAL A 86 -17.17 13.38 -7.61
C VAL A 86 -18.61 13.65 -8.03
N GLN A 87 -19.00 14.93 -8.11
CA GLN A 87 -20.37 15.32 -8.49
C GLN A 87 -20.68 14.89 -9.92
N VAL A 88 -19.81 15.22 -10.86
CA VAL A 88 -19.95 14.83 -12.28
C VAL A 88 -20.01 13.31 -12.44
N ALA A 89 -19.22 12.58 -11.69
CA ALA A 89 -19.22 11.12 -11.72
C ALA A 89 -20.55 10.53 -11.19
N LEU A 90 -21.06 11.02 -10.07
CA LEU A 90 -22.32 10.55 -9.50
C LEU A 90 -23.52 10.93 -10.37
N ASP A 91 -23.50 12.12 -10.94
CA ASP A 91 -24.54 12.58 -11.88
C ASP A 91 -24.55 11.72 -13.16
N SER A 92 -23.36 11.36 -13.69
CA SER A 92 -23.26 10.48 -14.86
C SER A 92 -23.73 9.05 -14.60
N LEU A 93 -23.70 8.60 -13.35
CA LEU A 93 -24.20 7.30 -12.91
C LEU A 93 -25.69 7.35 -12.49
N ASN A 94 -26.29 8.54 -12.44
CA ASN A 94 -27.61 8.78 -11.88
C ASN A 94 -27.74 8.30 -10.41
N HIS A 95 -26.64 8.44 -9.65
CA HIS A 95 -26.59 8.10 -8.23
C HIS A 95 -26.79 9.34 -7.36
N SER A 96 -27.44 9.16 -6.21
CA SER A 96 -27.68 10.25 -5.27
C SER A 96 -26.36 10.84 -4.73
N ASN A 97 -26.29 12.19 -4.67
CA ASN A 97 -25.12 12.92 -4.18
C ASN A 97 -25.12 13.00 -2.64
N ASN A 98 -25.10 11.83 -1.97
CA ASN A 98 -25.07 11.71 -0.53
C ASN A 98 -23.62 11.55 0.01
N ARG A 99 -23.44 11.70 1.34
CA ARG A 99 -22.13 11.58 1.98
C ARG A 99 -21.47 10.23 1.74
N ILE A 100 -22.24 9.15 1.70
CA ILE A 100 -21.71 7.78 1.54
C ILE A 100 -21.20 7.60 0.12
N ASN A 101 -21.99 7.98 -0.90
CA ASN A 101 -21.59 7.86 -2.30
C ASN A 101 -20.35 8.70 -2.62
N ARG A 102 -20.32 9.96 -2.16
CA ARG A 102 -19.15 10.83 -2.31
C ARG A 102 -17.90 10.23 -1.67
N TRP A 103 -18.02 9.79 -0.42
CA TRP A 103 -16.91 9.19 0.31
C TRP A 103 -16.42 7.90 -0.37
N THR A 104 -17.34 7.03 -0.79
CA THR A 104 -17.01 5.75 -1.44
C THR A 104 -16.30 6.00 -2.78
N TYR A 105 -16.80 6.96 -3.58
CA TYR A 105 -16.17 7.31 -4.84
C TYR A 105 -14.75 7.88 -4.65
N GLN A 106 -14.57 8.80 -3.69
CA GLN A 106 -13.26 9.33 -3.34
C GLN A 106 -12.28 8.23 -2.92
N LYS A 107 -12.75 7.23 -2.16
CA LYS A 107 -11.92 6.09 -1.77
C LYS A 107 -11.58 5.17 -2.95
N GLY A 108 -12.45 5.03 -3.91
CA GLY A 108 -12.15 4.37 -5.18
C GLY A 108 -10.99 5.06 -5.93
N GLN A 109 -11.01 6.40 -5.97
CA GLN A 109 -9.90 7.20 -6.55
C GLN A 109 -8.58 7.01 -5.81
N VAL A 110 -8.62 6.99 -4.47
CA VAL A 110 -7.43 6.75 -3.63
C VAL A 110 -6.85 5.36 -3.90
N PHE A 111 -7.69 4.35 -3.96
CA PHE A 111 -7.25 2.98 -4.23
C PHE A 111 -6.54 2.85 -5.58
N GLU A 112 -7.09 3.48 -6.61
CA GLU A 112 -6.46 3.52 -7.94
C GLU A 112 -5.10 4.25 -7.90
N ARG A 113 -5.02 5.36 -7.18
CA ARG A 113 -3.75 6.10 -6.98
C ARG A 113 -2.69 5.24 -6.28
N ILE A 114 -3.10 4.44 -5.28
CA ILE A 114 -2.21 3.50 -4.59
C ILE A 114 -1.72 2.43 -5.57
N ARG A 115 -2.61 1.92 -6.43
CA ARG A 115 -2.28 0.92 -7.44
C ARG A 115 -1.34 1.46 -8.50
N ASP A 116 -1.56 2.70 -8.96
CA ASP A 116 -0.72 3.34 -9.98
C ASP A 116 0.66 3.74 -9.44
N LYS A 117 0.74 4.12 -8.15
CA LYS A 117 1.98 4.59 -7.52
C LYS A 117 2.22 3.94 -6.15
N PRO A 118 2.47 2.62 -6.11
CA PRO A 118 2.61 1.89 -4.84
C PRO A 118 3.80 2.38 -4.01
N THR A 119 4.89 2.80 -4.66
CA THR A 119 6.07 3.33 -3.95
C THR A 119 5.80 4.66 -3.25
N ALA A 120 5.00 5.55 -3.85
CA ALA A 120 4.61 6.81 -3.22
C ALA A 120 3.75 6.57 -1.97
N PHE A 121 2.83 5.61 -2.05
CA PHE A 121 2.02 5.20 -0.90
C PHE A 121 2.86 4.52 0.18
N ALA A 122 3.80 3.63 -0.20
CA ALA A 122 4.72 3.01 0.75
C ALA A 122 5.56 4.06 1.50
N ASN A 123 6.11 5.05 0.80
CA ASN A 123 6.85 6.14 1.41
C ASN A 123 5.97 6.98 2.38
N TYR A 124 4.72 7.23 1.99
CA TYR A 124 3.76 7.91 2.87
C TYR A 124 3.48 7.08 4.14
N MET A 125 3.29 5.76 4.00
CA MET A 125 3.13 4.85 5.14
C MET A 125 4.36 4.83 6.04
N MET A 126 5.57 4.74 5.47
CA MET A 126 6.81 4.71 6.24
C MET A 126 6.94 5.93 7.16
N GLY A 127 6.58 7.11 6.70
CA GLY A 127 6.56 8.32 7.52
C GLY A 127 5.59 8.27 8.73
N LYS A 128 4.62 7.35 8.71
CA LYS A 128 3.64 7.17 9.80
C LYS A 128 3.99 6.02 10.76
N VAL A 129 4.94 5.15 10.41
CA VAL A 129 5.33 3.99 11.22
C VAL A 129 5.74 4.37 12.66
N PRO A 130 6.53 5.43 12.93
CA PRO A 130 6.90 5.76 14.30
C PRO A 130 5.68 6.09 15.19
N PHE A 131 4.69 6.81 14.65
CA PHE A 131 3.45 7.10 15.36
C PHE A 131 2.66 5.82 15.64
N PHE A 132 2.57 4.94 14.66
CA PHE A 132 1.90 3.66 14.81
C PHE A 132 2.53 2.82 15.91
N LEU A 133 3.85 2.66 15.93
CA LEU A 133 4.57 1.91 16.96
C LEU A 133 4.36 2.50 18.35
N PHE A 134 4.36 3.82 18.46
CA PHE A 134 4.10 4.51 19.73
C PHE A 134 2.71 4.17 20.30
N PHE A 135 1.66 4.23 19.47
CA PHE A 135 0.31 3.88 19.89
C PHE A 135 0.10 2.38 20.08
N PHE A 136 0.84 1.54 19.36
CA PHE A 136 0.74 0.10 19.46
C PHE A 136 1.42 -0.47 20.73
N THR A 137 2.46 0.19 21.21
CA THR A 137 3.21 -0.23 22.42
C THR A 137 2.32 -0.42 23.65
N PRO A 138 1.38 0.50 24.00
CA PRO A 138 0.46 0.30 25.10
C PRO A 138 -0.39 -0.96 24.97
N VAL A 139 -0.88 -1.23 23.76
CA VAL A 139 -1.67 -2.46 23.49
C VAL A 139 -0.82 -3.71 23.73
N PHE A 140 0.43 -3.68 23.29
CA PHE A 140 1.39 -4.76 23.51
C PHE A 140 1.69 -4.98 25.00
N ALA A 141 1.84 -3.91 25.75
CA ALA A 141 2.10 -3.98 27.19
C ALA A 141 1.01 -4.69 27.97
N ILE A 142 -0.25 -4.69 27.49
CA ILE A 142 -1.36 -5.43 28.09
C ILE A 142 -1.08 -6.94 28.09
N PHE A 143 -0.53 -7.48 26.98
CA PHE A 143 -0.20 -8.91 26.90
C PHE A 143 0.91 -9.29 27.87
N PHE A 144 1.92 -8.44 28.04
CA PHE A 144 2.95 -8.65 29.08
C PHE A 144 2.34 -8.62 30.47
N TRP A 145 1.50 -7.65 30.77
CA TRP A 145 0.82 -7.52 32.04
C TRP A 145 -0.10 -8.70 32.37
N LEU A 146 -0.69 -9.35 31.36
CA LEU A 146 -1.49 -10.57 31.53
C LEU A 146 -0.62 -11.80 31.86
N ILE A 147 0.57 -11.90 31.25
CA ILE A 147 1.44 -13.09 31.33
C ILE A 147 2.35 -13.04 32.56
N TYR A 148 2.75 -11.83 32.95
CA TYR A 148 3.65 -11.63 34.09
C TYR A 148 2.89 -11.25 35.36
N SER A 149 3.55 -11.48 36.51
CA SER A 149 2.92 -11.27 37.81
C SER A 149 2.56 -9.80 38.03
N LYS A 150 1.30 -9.48 38.14
CA LYS A 150 0.77 -8.16 38.44
C LYS A 150 1.22 -7.62 39.82
N LYS A 151 1.64 -8.52 40.72
CA LYS A 151 2.14 -8.16 42.07
C LYS A 151 3.56 -7.59 42.00
N ASN A 152 4.38 -8.07 41.05
CA ASN A 152 5.81 -7.74 40.98
C ASN A 152 6.14 -6.70 39.93
N TYR A 153 5.27 -6.53 38.93
CA TYR A 153 5.52 -5.64 37.78
C TYR A 153 4.25 -4.86 37.43
N SER A 154 4.40 -3.56 37.32
CA SER A 154 3.34 -2.65 36.90
C SER A 154 3.20 -2.64 35.37
N TYR A 155 2.05 -2.17 34.89
CA TYR A 155 1.81 -1.98 33.45
C TYR A 155 2.84 -1.04 32.82
N ILE A 156 3.24 0.00 33.52
CA ILE A 156 4.21 1.00 33.05
C ILE A 156 5.59 0.36 32.86
N GLU A 157 6.01 -0.53 33.75
CA GLU A 157 7.28 -1.26 33.63
C GLU A 157 7.32 -2.14 32.38
N HIS A 158 6.22 -2.80 32.03
CA HIS A 158 6.10 -3.54 30.79
C HIS A 158 6.21 -2.61 29.56
N MET A 159 5.60 -1.45 29.61
CA MET A 159 5.65 -0.46 28.55
C MET A 159 7.08 0.05 28.34
N ILE A 160 7.77 0.41 29.43
CA ILE A 160 9.19 0.82 29.39
C ILE A 160 10.07 -0.29 28.84
N PHE A 161 9.84 -1.55 29.26
CA PHE A 161 10.57 -2.70 28.74
C PHE A 161 10.42 -2.83 27.21
N ILE A 162 9.19 -2.70 26.68
CA ILE A 162 8.93 -2.79 25.24
C ILE A 162 9.61 -1.64 24.49
N PHE A 163 9.55 -0.40 24.99
CA PHE A 163 10.27 0.71 24.39
C PHE A 163 11.78 0.48 24.36
N HIS A 164 12.34 -0.14 25.40
CA HIS A 164 13.76 -0.48 25.45
C HIS A 164 14.11 -1.50 24.36
N ILE A 165 13.26 -2.52 24.13
CA ILE A 165 13.44 -3.48 23.02
C ILE A 165 13.37 -2.79 21.67
N PHE A 166 12.42 -1.90 21.45
CA PHE A 166 12.32 -1.14 20.20
C PHE A 166 13.53 -0.23 20.00
N SER A 167 13.99 0.46 21.04
CA SER A 167 15.19 1.31 20.96
C SER A 167 16.41 0.49 20.53
N PHE A 168 16.60 -0.70 21.10
CA PHE A 168 17.69 -1.58 20.70
C PHE A 168 17.58 -1.99 19.22
N LEU A 169 16.37 -2.39 18.77
CA LEU A 169 16.13 -2.76 17.38
C LEU A 169 16.38 -1.59 16.42
N PHE A 170 15.90 -0.37 16.75
CA PHE A 170 16.14 0.81 15.92
C PHE A 170 17.61 1.20 15.84
N ILE A 171 18.34 1.14 16.93
CA ILE A 171 19.78 1.39 16.94
C ILE A 171 20.49 0.32 16.09
N GLY A 172 20.11 -0.95 16.27
CA GLY A 172 20.65 -2.05 15.48
C GLY A 172 20.40 -1.90 13.98
N LEU A 173 19.17 -1.50 13.61
CA LEU A 173 18.80 -1.19 12.23
C LEU A 173 19.64 -0.04 11.65
N PHE A 174 19.81 1.03 12.43
CA PHE A 174 20.61 2.17 12.00
C PHE A 174 22.09 1.80 11.77
N ILE A 175 22.64 0.94 12.64
CA ILE A 175 24.01 0.43 12.48
C ILE A 175 24.12 -0.52 11.27
N ALA A 176 23.12 -1.38 11.04
CA ALA A 176 23.11 -2.31 9.92
C ALA A 176 22.90 -1.62 8.57
N LEU A 177 22.18 -0.50 8.55
CA LEU A 177 21.84 0.24 7.33
C LEU A 177 23.09 0.69 6.55
N ILE A 178 24.13 1.18 7.25
CA ILE A 178 25.32 1.75 6.59
C ILE A 178 26.09 0.68 5.80
N PRO A 179 26.45 -0.49 6.38
CA PRO A 179 27.10 -1.55 5.63
C PRO A 179 26.20 -2.17 4.54
N ASP A 180 24.93 -2.39 4.81
CA ASP A 180 23.99 -2.95 3.84
C ASP A 180 23.84 -2.02 2.60
N LEU A 181 23.85 -0.70 2.81
CA LEU A 181 23.86 0.27 1.72
C LEU A 181 25.16 0.21 0.87
N LEU A 182 26.30 -0.09 1.49
CA LEU A 182 27.59 -0.21 0.79
C LEU A 182 27.70 -1.54 0.01
N ILE A 183 27.13 -2.61 0.54
CA ILE A 183 27.12 -3.95 -0.07
C ILE A 183 26.06 -4.04 -1.16
N GLY A 184 24.96 -3.25 -1.05
CA GLY A 184 23.81 -3.31 -1.95
C GLY A 184 22.84 -4.45 -1.64
N GLU A 185 22.97 -5.11 -0.49
CA GLU A 185 22.12 -6.22 -0.03
C GLU A 185 21.76 -6.06 1.44
N GLU A 186 20.55 -6.49 1.84
CA GLU A 186 20.02 -6.35 3.20
C GLU A 186 20.43 -7.53 4.12
N ILE A 187 21.74 -7.89 4.13
CA ILE A 187 22.24 -9.06 4.85
C ILE A 187 22.28 -8.82 6.36
N LEU A 188 22.80 -7.68 6.79
CA LEU A 188 22.92 -7.36 8.23
C LEU A 188 21.58 -7.09 8.88
N MET A 189 20.65 -6.45 8.17
CA MET A 189 19.28 -6.32 8.62
C MET A 189 18.61 -7.68 8.78
N GLY A 190 18.81 -8.60 7.83
CA GLY A 190 18.33 -9.97 7.93
C GLY A 190 18.86 -10.71 9.15
N ILE A 191 20.18 -10.61 9.41
CA ILE A 191 20.82 -11.20 10.60
C ILE A 191 20.30 -10.57 11.89
N LEU A 192 20.12 -9.25 11.92
CA LEU A 192 19.60 -8.53 13.07
C LEU A 192 18.21 -9.05 13.46
N PHE A 193 17.27 -9.20 12.50
CA PHE A 193 15.91 -9.63 12.79
C PHE A 193 15.81 -11.14 13.05
N THR A 194 16.56 -11.97 12.33
CA THR A 194 16.43 -13.43 12.40
C THR A 194 17.20 -14.05 13.56
N ILE A 195 18.35 -13.48 13.92
CA ILE A 195 19.27 -14.06 14.90
C ILE A 195 19.45 -13.17 16.12
N ILE A 196 19.93 -11.94 15.94
CA ILE A 196 20.30 -11.04 17.04
C ILE A 196 19.08 -10.62 17.84
N GLY A 197 18.01 -10.20 17.16
CA GLY A 197 16.77 -9.73 17.77
C GLY A 197 16.12 -10.76 18.70
N PRO A 198 15.85 -11.99 18.24
CA PRO A 198 15.29 -13.05 19.10
C PRO A 198 16.20 -13.42 20.28
N ILE A 199 17.51 -13.51 20.06
CA ILE A 199 18.46 -13.81 21.15
C ILE A 199 18.48 -12.68 22.18
N TYR A 200 18.51 -11.42 21.70
CA TYR A 200 18.46 -10.26 22.58
C TYR A 200 17.15 -10.21 23.36
N PHE A 201 16.02 -10.39 22.68
CA PHE A 201 14.71 -10.38 23.30
C PHE A 201 14.58 -11.47 24.38
N TYR A 202 15.04 -12.71 24.11
CA TYR A 202 15.09 -13.76 25.12
C TYR A 202 15.96 -13.38 26.32
N LYS A 203 17.17 -12.85 26.10
CA LYS A 203 18.05 -12.39 27.19
C LYS A 203 17.44 -11.23 27.97
N ALA A 204 16.83 -10.27 27.30
CA ALA A 204 16.15 -9.15 27.93
C ALA A 204 14.99 -9.61 28.82
N LEU A 205 14.13 -10.52 28.34
CA LEU A 205 13.07 -11.12 29.13
C LEU A 205 13.60 -11.81 30.38
N ARG A 206 14.66 -12.60 30.21
CA ARG A 206 15.25 -13.32 31.34
C ARG A 206 15.87 -12.38 32.37
N ASN A 207 16.56 -11.36 31.95
CA ASN A 207 17.24 -10.40 32.84
C ASN A 207 16.25 -9.50 33.55
N PHE A 208 15.20 -9.06 32.88
CA PHE A 208 14.19 -8.17 33.44
C PHE A 208 13.27 -8.90 34.43
N TYR A 209 12.70 -10.04 34.01
CA TYR A 209 11.73 -10.79 34.81
C TYR A 209 12.34 -11.80 35.78
N LYS A 210 13.65 -12.06 35.70
CA LYS A 210 14.44 -12.95 36.61
C LYS A 210 13.81 -14.34 36.82
N GLN A 211 13.20 -14.90 35.74
CA GLN A 211 12.54 -16.22 35.80
C GLN A 211 13.49 -17.35 35.40
N ARG A 212 13.08 -18.59 35.72
CA ARG A 212 13.80 -19.80 35.31
C ARG A 212 13.85 -19.92 33.79
N ARG A 213 14.93 -20.50 33.24
CA ARG A 213 15.17 -20.62 31.80
C ARG A 213 13.99 -21.18 31.03
N PHE A 214 13.43 -22.34 31.51
CA PHE A 214 12.32 -23.01 30.86
C PHE A 214 11.05 -22.14 30.79
N VAL A 215 10.71 -21.49 31.90
CA VAL A 215 9.54 -20.56 31.93
C VAL A 215 9.74 -19.38 31.02
N THR A 216 10.99 -18.83 30.93
CA THR A 216 11.31 -17.73 30.04
C THR A 216 11.19 -18.15 28.58
N ILE A 217 11.64 -19.36 28.20
CA ILE A 217 11.51 -19.88 26.84
C ILE A 217 10.03 -20.04 26.46
N LEU A 218 9.23 -20.62 27.33
CA LEU A 218 7.79 -20.82 27.07
C LEU A 218 7.08 -19.48 26.86
N LYS A 219 7.35 -18.49 27.73
CA LYS A 219 6.79 -17.15 27.60
C LYS A 219 7.34 -16.40 26.38
N PHE A 220 8.61 -16.60 26.06
CA PHE A 220 9.23 -16.05 24.85
C PHE A 220 8.52 -16.54 23.58
N VAL A 221 8.31 -17.86 23.46
CA VAL A 221 7.60 -18.43 22.30
C VAL A 221 6.17 -17.90 22.25
N PHE A 222 5.45 -17.92 23.37
CA PHE A 222 4.09 -17.40 23.44
C PHE A 222 4.01 -15.91 23.06
N LEU A 223 4.89 -15.07 23.58
CA LEU A 223 4.95 -13.64 23.25
C LEU A 223 5.27 -13.40 21.79
N ASN A 224 6.16 -14.20 21.17
CA ASN A 224 6.43 -14.08 19.75
C ASN A 224 5.21 -14.41 18.88
N ILE A 225 4.43 -15.43 19.25
CA ILE A 225 3.17 -15.77 18.55
C ILE A 225 2.16 -14.64 18.72
N VAL A 226 1.95 -14.18 19.95
CA VAL A 226 1.04 -13.04 20.23
C VAL A 226 1.49 -11.77 19.50
N PHE A 227 2.80 -11.51 19.49
CA PHE A 227 3.37 -10.40 18.74
C PHE A 227 3.13 -10.54 17.24
N GLY A 228 3.41 -11.68 16.65
CA GLY A 228 3.19 -11.92 15.23
C GLY A 228 1.73 -11.71 14.82
N ILE A 229 0.79 -12.29 15.56
CA ILE A 229 -0.65 -12.12 15.30
C ILE A 229 -1.07 -10.65 15.52
N GLY A 230 -0.69 -10.08 16.67
CA GLY A 230 -1.06 -8.72 17.02
C GLY A 230 -0.47 -7.69 16.05
N ALA A 231 0.79 -7.85 15.65
CA ALA A 231 1.43 -6.99 14.66
C ALA A 231 0.77 -7.11 13.28
N SER A 232 0.36 -8.32 12.87
CA SER A 232 -0.35 -8.52 11.60
C SER A 232 -1.70 -7.82 11.60
N VAL A 233 -2.49 -7.98 12.67
CA VAL A 233 -3.79 -7.29 12.80
C VAL A 233 -3.59 -5.77 12.83
N ALA A 234 -2.62 -5.31 13.61
CA ALA A 234 -2.31 -3.89 13.71
C ALA A 234 -1.81 -3.30 12.38
N ALA A 235 -1.00 -4.05 11.61
CA ALA A 235 -0.55 -3.63 10.28
C ALA A 235 -1.72 -3.48 9.30
N VAL A 236 -2.70 -4.39 9.34
CA VAL A 236 -3.93 -4.28 8.53
C VAL A 236 -4.73 -3.03 8.93
N ILE A 237 -4.94 -2.81 10.22
CA ILE A 237 -5.64 -1.61 10.73
C ILE A 237 -4.89 -0.34 10.30
N PHE A 238 -3.57 -0.32 10.45
CA PHE A 238 -2.72 0.79 10.06
C PHE A 238 -2.80 1.07 8.56
N PHE A 239 -2.75 0.02 7.73
CA PHE A 239 -2.93 0.13 6.29
C PHE A 239 -4.27 0.75 5.93
N VAL A 240 -5.37 0.23 6.51
CA VAL A 240 -6.73 0.73 6.25
C VAL A 240 -6.89 2.19 6.68
N ILE A 241 -6.41 2.56 7.88
CA ILE A 241 -6.47 3.95 8.36
C ILE A 241 -5.63 4.86 7.46
N THR A 242 -4.41 4.44 7.10
CA THR A 242 -3.51 5.23 6.26
C THR A 242 -4.09 5.43 4.86
N ALA A 243 -4.65 4.38 4.24
CA ALA A 243 -5.35 4.47 2.97
C ALA A 243 -6.63 5.32 3.07
N ALA A 244 -7.31 5.31 4.23
CA ALA A 244 -8.48 6.15 4.45
C ALA A 244 -8.15 7.65 4.54
N VAL A 245 -6.94 8.01 4.93
CA VAL A 245 -6.48 9.40 5.09
C VAL A 245 -5.67 9.90 3.87
N TYR A 246 -5.06 8.97 3.12
CA TYR A 246 -4.28 9.27 1.91
C TYR A 246 -5.15 9.81 0.76
#